data_c9b331edbd52aec0ca4e3899bd3ac2a2
#
_entry.id   c9b331edbd52aec0ca4e3899bd3ac2a2
#
_cell.length_a   1.000
_cell.length_b   1.000
_cell.length_c   1.000
_cell.angle_alpha   90.00
_cell.angle_beta   90.00
_cell.angle_gamma   90.00
#
_symmetry.space_group_name_H-M   'P 1'
#
loop_
_entity.id
_entity.type
_entity.pdbx_description
1 polymer ?
#
loop_
_entity_poly.entity_id
_entity_poly.type
_entity_poly.pdbx_seq_one_letter_code
_entity_poly.pdbx_strand_id
1 'polypeptide(L)'
;MDLVAGDARDVVLVLSVDDTGAFSDPDRFTAHLPLGGGLDPTWLDLFSEAVRSVTGQGEPVDFLDARTELDGTAETVERIVERVDTDWVEAVAAVPDDLHGALAGRWIELLEEELGLLPREEKPWIRDMAGRIVVFTRKAAGARDVIFAWGF
;
A
#
# COMPACT_ATOMS: atom_id res chain seq x y z
N MET A 1 -6.96 -5.87 4.24
CA MET A 1 -6.45 -5.03 3.13
C MET A 1 -5.20 -5.65 2.55
N ASP A 2 -5.06 -5.60 1.26
CA ASP A 2 -3.92 -6.20 0.54
C ASP A 2 -3.45 -5.30 -0.58
N LEU A 3 -2.13 -5.20 -0.75
CA LEU A 3 -1.49 -4.69 -1.94
C LEU A 3 -0.91 -5.87 -2.72
N VAL A 4 -1.24 -5.97 -3.99
CA VAL A 4 -0.80 -7.08 -4.85
C VAL A 4 -0.25 -6.53 -6.16
N ALA A 5 0.91 -6.98 -6.55
CA ALA A 5 1.52 -6.65 -7.83
C ALA A 5 1.43 -7.84 -8.78
N GLY A 6 0.80 -7.63 -9.94
CA GLY A 6 0.59 -8.67 -10.94
C GLY A 6 -0.44 -8.24 -11.99
N ASP A 7 -1.05 -9.20 -12.66
CA ASP A 7 -2.14 -8.94 -13.58
C ASP A 7 -3.45 -8.71 -12.82
N ALA A 8 -4.12 -7.59 -13.07
CA ALA A 8 -5.36 -7.24 -12.41
C ALA A 8 -6.44 -8.33 -12.53
N ARG A 9 -6.50 -9.01 -13.67
CA ARG A 9 -7.49 -10.11 -13.90
C ARG A 9 -7.22 -11.28 -12.97
N ASP A 10 -5.97 -11.65 -12.78
CA ASP A 10 -5.58 -12.74 -11.88
C ASP A 10 -5.88 -12.38 -10.42
N VAL A 11 -5.65 -11.12 -10.03
CA VAL A 11 -5.99 -10.63 -8.69
C VAL A 11 -7.49 -10.74 -8.45
N VAL A 12 -8.31 -10.25 -9.38
CA VAL A 12 -9.78 -10.31 -9.27
C VAL A 12 -10.26 -11.76 -9.19
N LEU A 13 -9.68 -12.66 -10.00
CA LEU A 13 -10.03 -14.07 -9.95
C LEU A 13 -9.77 -14.70 -8.58
N VAL A 14 -8.59 -14.43 -7.99
CA VAL A 14 -8.25 -14.91 -6.65
C VAL A 14 -9.23 -14.37 -5.60
N LEU A 15 -9.56 -13.08 -5.67
CA LEU A 15 -10.50 -12.46 -4.73
C LEU A 15 -11.92 -13.01 -4.89
N SER A 16 -12.34 -13.34 -6.11
CA SER A 16 -13.69 -13.88 -6.39
C SER A 16 -13.92 -15.27 -5.81
N VAL A 17 -12.85 -16.04 -5.61
CA VAL A 17 -12.90 -17.37 -4.98
C VAL A 17 -12.39 -17.36 -3.53
N ASP A 18 -12.09 -16.19 -3.00
CA ASP A 18 -11.59 -15.97 -1.63
C ASP A 18 -10.35 -16.81 -1.28
N ASP A 19 -9.49 -17.03 -2.26
CA ASP A 19 -8.23 -17.80 -2.10
C ASP A 19 -7.03 -16.87 -1.98
N THR A 20 -7.03 -15.99 -0.98
CA THR A 20 -5.97 -14.99 -0.78
C THR A 20 -4.58 -15.59 -0.53
N GLY A 21 -4.52 -16.85 -0.13
CA GLY A 21 -3.26 -17.57 -0.01
C GLY A 21 -2.49 -17.68 -1.35
N ALA A 22 -3.21 -17.64 -2.47
CA ALA A 22 -2.60 -17.67 -3.80
C ALA A 22 -1.75 -16.44 -4.13
N PHE A 23 -1.95 -15.32 -3.43
CA PHE A 23 -1.11 -14.11 -3.60
C PHE A 23 0.36 -14.33 -3.23
N SER A 24 0.64 -15.35 -2.45
CA SER A 24 2.02 -15.72 -2.08
C SER A 24 2.74 -16.54 -3.16
N ASP A 25 2.06 -16.92 -4.24
CA ASP A 25 2.65 -17.69 -5.34
C ASP A 25 3.51 -16.78 -6.23
N PRO A 26 4.85 -16.92 -6.22
CA PRO A 26 5.74 -16.06 -7.00
C PRO A 26 5.64 -16.27 -8.51
N ASP A 27 5.05 -17.39 -8.95
CA ASP A 27 4.83 -17.66 -10.38
C ASP A 27 3.63 -16.89 -10.93
N ARG A 28 2.72 -16.47 -10.05
CA ARG A 28 1.50 -15.74 -10.43
C ARG A 28 1.57 -14.25 -10.12
N PHE A 29 2.17 -13.89 -8.98
CA PHE A 29 2.20 -12.51 -8.50
C PHE A 29 3.63 -12.08 -8.19
N THR A 30 3.98 -10.87 -8.62
CA THR A 30 5.33 -10.30 -8.43
C THR A 30 5.60 -9.96 -6.97
N ALA A 31 4.58 -9.46 -6.26
CA ALA A 31 4.66 -9.10 -4.85
C ALA A 31 3.28 -9.09 -4.21
N HIS A 32 3.25 -9.33 -2.91
CA HIS A 32 2.05 -9.23 -2.08
C HIS A 32 2.42 -8.64 -0.72
N LEU A 33 1.65 -7.68 -0.27
CA LEU A 33 1.76 -7.10 1.06
C LEU A 33 0.40 -7.10 1.75
N PRO A 34 0.17 -8.01 2.70
CA PRO A 34 -1.00 -7.95 3.55
C PRO A 34 -0.84 -6.79 4.54
N LEU A 35 -1.81 -5.88 4.57
CA LEU A 35 -1.80 -4.70 5.43
C LEU A 35 -2.53 -4.93 6.77
N GLY A 36 -3.18 -6.09 6.91
CA GLY A 36 -3.93 -6.43 8.12
C GLY A 36 -5.24 -5.65 8.28
N GLY A 37 -5.91 -5.86 9.39
CA GLY A 37 -7.20 -5.23 9.70
C GLY A 37 -7.11 -3.95 10.51
N GLY A 38 -5.90 -3.52 10.90
CA GLY A 38 -5.69 -2.34 11.75
C GLY A 38 -5.43 -1.05 11.00
N LEU A 39 -5.21 -1.13 9.68
CA LEU A 39 -4.96 0.03 8.82
C LEU A 39 -6.26 0.49 8.16
N ASP A 40 -6.47 1.78 8.17
CA ASP A 40 -7.47 2.47 7.36
C ASP A 40 -6.78 3.03 6.11
N PRO A 41 -7.45 3.12 4.95
CA PRO A 41 -6.86 3.73 3.75
C PRO A 41 -6.31 5.14 3.97
N THR A 42 -6.87 5.92 4.89
CA THR A 42 -6.35 7.25 5.25
C THR A 42 -4.92 7.21 5.82
N TRP A 43 -4.53 6.10 6.43
CA TRP A 43 -3.14 5.94 6.89
C TRP A 43 -2.15 5.94 5.73
N LEU A 44 -2.55 5.43 4.58
CA LEU A 44 -1.73 5.45 3.37
C LEU A 44 -1.68 6.84 2.72
N ASP A 45 -2.70 7.67 2.91
CA ASP A 45 -2.66 9.08 2.53
C ASP A 45 -1.59 9.82 3.36
N LEU A 46 -1.60 9.59 4.67
CA LEU A 46 -0.58 10.14 5.58
C LEU A 46 0.82 9.58 5.30
N PHE A 47 0.91 8.32 4.89
CA PHE A 47 2.16 7.73 4.42
C PHE A 47 2.69 8.46 3.18
N SER A 48 1.84 8.80 2.23
CA SER A 48 2.20 9.57 1.04
C SER A 48 2.73 10.96 1.43
N GLU A 49 2.09 11.63 2.38
CA GLU A 49 2.57 12.90 2.92
C GLU A 49 3.93 12.76 3.61
N ALA A 50 4.15 11.68 4.35
CA ALA A 50 5.44 11.40 4.97
C ALA A 50 6.55 11.22 3.92
N VAL A 51 6.26 10.52 2.82
CA VAL A 51 7.22 10.37 1.70
C VAL A 51 7.59 11.73 1.12
N ARG A 52 6.61 12.59 0.85
CA ARG A 52 6.88 13.95 0.36
C ARG A 52 7.72 14.77 1.34
N SER A 53 7.44 14.64 2.63
CA SER A 53 8.15 15.38 3.68
C SER A 53 9.64 15.02 3.74
N VAL A 54 9.98 13.73 3.66
CA VAL A 54 11.36 13.26 3.81
C VAL A 54 12.18 13.36 2.53
N THR A 55 11.52 13.26 1.37
CA THR A 55 12.21 13.39 0.07
C THR A 55 12.33 14.83 -0.40
N GLY A 56 11.52 15.74 0.13
CA GLY A 56 11.47 17.13 -0.30
C GLY A 56 10.87 17.32 -1.69
N GLN A 57 10.22 16.29 -2.25
CA GLN A 57 9.58 16.32 -3.55
C GLN A 57 8.06 16.47 -3.41
N GLY A 58 7.39 16.93 -4.46
CA GLY A 58 5.93 17.09 -4.48
C GLY A 58 5.16 15.77 -4.67
N GLU A 59 5.85 14.67 -4.87
CA GLU A 59 5.27 13.35 -5.12
C GLU A 59 5.64 12.34 -4.03
N PRO A 60 4.86 11.30 -3.81
CA PRO A 60 3.63 10.96 -4.53
C PRO A 60 2.44 11.83 -4.13
N VAL A 61 1.39 11.82 -4.94
CA VAL A 61 0.09 12.35 -4.53
C VAL A 61 -0.49 11.51 -3.40
N ASP A 62 -1.53 11.99 -2.72
CA ASP A 62 -2.19 11.21 -1.68
C ASP A 62 -2.71 9.88 -2.24
N PHE A 63 -2.71 8.86 -1.42
CA PHE A 63 -3.07 7.51 -1.85
C PHE A 63 -4.51 7.43 -2.37
N LEU A 64 -5.41 8.24 -1.81
CA LEU A 64 -6.79 8.34 -2.30
C LEU A 64 -6.84 8.79 -3.78
N ASP A 65 -6.03 9.78 -4.14
CA ASP A 65 -5.99 10.33 -5.50
C ASP A 65 -5.22 9.41 -6.48
N ALA A 66 -4.38 8.53 -5.96
CA ALA A 66 -3.57 7.59 -6.73
C ALA A 66 -4.30 6.27 -7.04
N ARG A 67 -5.58 6.15 -6.71
CA ARG A 67 -6.34 4.91 -6.89
C ARG A 67 -7.53 5.11 -7.82
N THR A 68 -7.78 4.10 -8.64
CA THR A 68 -8.95 4.07 -9.53
C THR A 68 -9.64 2.72 -9.37
N GLU A 69 -10.93 2.74 -9.07
CA GLU A 69 -11.73 1.50 -8.93
C GLU A 69 -11.76 0.74 -10.25
N LEU A 70 -11.62 -0.58 -10.16
CA LEU A 70 -11.75 -1.45 -11.33
C LEU A 70 -13.22 -1.69 -11.66
N ASP A 71 -13.58 -1.44 -12.92
CA ASP A 71 -14.93 -1.66 -13.40
C ASP A 71 -15.34 -3.14 -13.32
N GLY A 72 -16.59 -3.39 -12.93
CA GLY A 72 -17.20 -4.72 -12.97
C GLY A 72 -16.79 -5.66 -11.83
N THR A 73 -16.06 -5.21 -10.83
CA THR A 73 -15.66 -6.06 -9.69
C THR A 73 -16.70 -6.10 -8.57
N ALA A 74 -17.56 -5.10 -8.46
CA ALA A 74 -18.53 -4.96 -7.38
C ALA A 74 -19.54 -6.12 -7.30
N GLU A 75 -19.81 -6.80 -8.42
CA GLU A 75 -20.76 -7.92 -8.48
C GLU A 75 -20.14 -9.28 -8.14
N THR A 76 -18.81 -9.37 -8.19
CA THR A 76 -18.09 -10.65 -8.08
C THR A 76 -17.17 -10.73 -6.88
N VAL A 77 -16.85 -9.60 -6.26
CA VAL A 77 -15.90 -9.51 -5.15
C VAL A 77 -16.54 -8.70 -4.02
N GLU A 78 -16.53 -9.22 -2.81
CA GLU A 78 -17.01 -8.53 -1.61
C GLU A 78 -16.06 -7.44 -1.08
N ARG A 79 -15.10 -7.03 -1.91
CA ARG A 79 -14.11 -6.01 -1.57
C ARG A 79 -14.11 -4.92 -2.63
N ILE A 80 -13.68 -3.74 -2.23
CA ILE A 80 -13.35 -2.68 -3.16
C ILE A 80 -11.97 -3.00 -3.74
N VAL A 81 -11.88 -3.00 -5.06
CA VAL A 81 -10.66 -3.34 -5.80
C VAL A 81 -10.27 -2.14 -6.66
N GLU A 82 -9.09 -1.60 -6.40
CA GLU A 82 -8.62 -0.38 -7.03
C GLU A 82 -7.24 -0.60 -7.63
N ARG A 83 -6.99 0.01 -8.78
CA ARG A 83 -5.64 0.07 -9.37
C ARG A 83 -4.91 1.26 -8.77
N VAL A 84 -3.67 1.02 -8.35
CA VAL A 84 -2.78 2.07 -7.85
C VAL A 84 -1.94 2.62 -8.99
N ASP A 85 -1.85 3.95 -9.10
CA ASP A 85 -1.06 4.60 -10.15
C ASP A 85 0.42 4.23 -10.08
N THR A 86 1.01 4.00 -11.24
CA THR A 86 2.45 3.69 -11.36
C THR A 86 3.32 4.79 -10.76
N ASP A 87 2.94 6.04 -10.91
CA ASP A 87 3.69 7.18 -10.37
C ASP A 87 3.80 7.12 -8.84
N TRP A 88 2.73 6.71 -8.16
CA TRP A 88 2.75 6.51 -6.71
C TRP A 88 3.72 5.39 -6.31
N VAL A 89 3.65 4.27 -7.01
CA VAL A 89 4.52 3.11 -6.77
C VAL A 89 5.99 3.50 -6.97
N GLU A 90 6.31 4.18 -8.06
CA GLU A 90 7.68 4.62 -8.37
C GLU A 90 8.21 5.63 -7.36
N ALA A 91 7.39 6.59 -6.94
CA ALA A 91 7.80 7.59 -5.97
C ALA A 91 8.12 6.97 -4.60
N VAL A 92 7.33 6.01 -4.14
CA VAL A 92 7.59 5.28 -2.89
C VAL A 92 8.82 4.38 -3.03
N ALA A 93 8.95 3.69 -4.16
CA ALA A 93 10.10 2.82 -4.43
C ALA A 93 11.43 3.60 -4.46
N ALA A 94 11.39 4.87 -4.83
CA ALA A 94 12.56 5.74 -4.93
C ALA A 94 13.06 6.26 -3.59
N VAL A 95 12.35 6.05 -2.48
CA VAL A 95 12.80 6.48 -1.15
C VAL A 95 14.13 5.79 -0.82
N PRO A 96 15.23 6.55 -0.57
CA PRO A 96 16.51 5.96 -0.24
C PRO A 96 16.48 5.17 1.07
N ASP A 97 17.31 4.15 1.20
CA ASP A 97 17.38 3.31 2.40
C ASP A 97 17.73 4.11 3.66
N ASP A 98 18.57 5.12 3.54
CA ASP A 98 18.98 5.98 4.65
C ASP A 98 17.84 6.90 5.15
N LEU A 99 16.78 7.05 4.41
CA LEU A 99 15.59 7.81 4.81
C LEU A 99 14.45 6.96 5.41
N HIS A 100 14.58 5.64 5.46
CA HIS A 100 13.52 4.77 5.99
C HIS A 100 13.17 5.09 7.45
N GLY A 101 14.15 5.36 8.29
CA GLY A 101 13.93 5.76 9.68
C GLY A 101 13.17 7.09 9.79
N ALA A 102 13.57 8.09 9.00
CA ALA A 102 12.90 9.38 8.95
C ALA A 102 11.47 9.27 8.40
N LEU A 103 11.27 8.44 7.39
CA LEU A 103 9.96 8.16 6.81
C LEU A 103 9.01 7.56 7.85
N ALA A 104 9.45 6.54 8.56
CA ALA A 104 8.65 5.89 9.60
C ALA A 104 8.32 6.86 10.73
N GLY A 105 9.30 7.65 11.17
CA GLY A 105 9.11 8.66 12.21
C GLY A 105 8.13 9.74 11.80
N ARG A 106 8.22 10.24 10.57
CA ARG A 106 7.28 11.24 10.06
C ARG A 106 5.87 10.70 9.90
N TRP A 107 5.73 9.47 9.44
CA TRP A 107 4.44 8.81 9.34
C TRP A 107 3.77 8.69 10.71
N ILE A 108 4.52 8.27 11.74
CA ILE A 108 4.00 8.20 13.11
C ILE A 108 3.56 9.57 13.60
N GLU A 109 4.36 10.63 13.37
CA GLU A 109 3.99 12.00 13.75
C GLU A 109 2.66 12.42 13.12
N LEU A 110 2.49 12.19 11.81
CA LEU A 110 1.27 12.53 11.09
C LEU A 110 0.06 11.74 11.59
N LEU A 111 0.24 10.45 11.88
CA LEU A 111 -0.80 9.62 12.46
C LEU A 111 -1.22 10.14 13.85
N GLU A 112 -0.27 10.54 14.68
CA GLU A 112 -0.56 11.09 16.00
C GLU A 112 -1.23 12.48 15.94
N GLU A 113 -0.87 13.30 14.94
CA GLU A 113 -1.55 14.58 14.69
C GLU A 113 -3.02 14.39 14.30
N GLU A 114 -3.31 13.38 13.50
CA GLU A 114 -4.66 13.12 12.98
C GLU A 114 -5.53 12.29 13.95
N LEU A 115 -4.95 11.28 14.58
CA LEU A 115 -5.68 10.28 15.37
C LEU A 115 -5.47 10.40 16.89
N GLY A 116 -4.54 11.23 17.32
CA GLY A 116 -4.10 11.30 18.70
C GLY A 116 -2.94 10.35 19.00
N LEU A 117 -2.42 10.39 20.23
CA LEU A 117 -1.25 9.61 20.63
C LEU A 117 -1.47 8.11 20.39
N LEU A 118 -0.53 7.50 19.66
CA LEU A 118 -0.54 6.08 19.41
C LEU A 118 0.04 5.31 20.63
N PRO A 119 -0.50 4.13 20.94
CA PRO A 119 0.11 3.27 21.94
C PRO A 119 1.56 2.94 21.58
N ARG A 120 2.41 2.87 22.61
CA ARG A 120 3.83 2.56 22.42
C ARG A 120 4.06 1.25 21.69
N GLU A 121 3.19 0.28 21.94
CA GLU A 121 3.28 -1.06 21.38
C GLU A 121 3.02 -1.09 19.86
N GLU A 122 2.31 -0.11 19.34
CA GLU A 122 1.99 -0.04 17.91
C GLU A 122 3.10 0.59 17.07
N LYS A 123 3.94 1.43 17.67
CA LYS A 123 4.99 2.15 16.94
C LYS A 123 6.00 1.25 16.24
N PRO A 124 6.53 0.16 16.84
CA PRO A 124 7.42 -0.77 16.15
C PRO A 124 6.77 -1.42 14.93
N TRP A 125 5.48 -1.74 15.01
CA TRP A 125 4.74 -2.31 13.91
C TRP A 125 4.58 -1.30 12.76
N ILE A 126 4.30 -0.04 13.07
CA ILE A 126 4.19 1.02 12.05
C ILE A 126 5.54 1.24 11.36
N ARG A 127 6.64 1.24 12.11
CA ARG A 127 7.99 1.34 11.54
C ARG A 127 8.31 0.17 10.61
N ASP A 128 7.97 -1.04 11.01
CA ASP A 128 8.15 -2.23 10.19
C ASP A 128 7.29 -2.15 8.93
N MET A 129 6.04 -1.72 9.05
CA MET A 129 5.12 -1.57 7.91
C MET A 129 5.62 -0.52 6.92
N ALA A 130 6.17 0.60 7.37
CA ALA A 130 6.76 1.61 6.49
C ALA A 130 7.85 1.00 5.59
N GLY A 131 8.75 0.20 6.17
CA GLY A 131 9.78 -0.53 5.42
C GLY A 131 9.20 -1.54 4.45
N ARG A 132 8.17 -2.27 4.86
CA ARG A 132 7.49 -3.27 4.02
C ARG A 132 6.79 -2.64 2.81
N ILE A 133 6.19 -1.48 2.98
CA ILE A 133 5.56 -0.75 1.86
C ILE A 133 6.62 -0.36 0.82
N VAL A 134 7.75 0.17 1.26
CA VAL A 134 8.86 0.53 0.35
C VAL A 134 9.41 -0.71 -0.36
N VAL A 135 9.64 -1.80 0.35
CA VAL A 135 10.11 -3.07 -0.25
C VAL A 135 9.09 -3.60 -1.26
N PHE A 136 7.80 -3.57 -0.92
CA PHE A 136 6.74 -3.98 -1.83
C PHE A 136 6.77 -3.16 -3.12
N THR A 137 6.83 -1.82 -3.03
CA THR A 137 6.83 -0.96 -4.22
C THR A 137 8.06 -1.18 -5.09
N ARG A 138 9.21 -1.47 -4.51
CA ARG A 138 10.43 -1.82 -5.26
C ARG A 138 10.28 -3.13 -6.02
N LYS A 139 9.66 -4.15 -5.40
CA LYS A 139 9.35 -5.42 -6.08
C LYS A 139 8.28 -5.25 -7.14
N ALA A 140 7.32 -4.36 -6.91
CA ALA A 140 6.22 -4.09 -7.81
C ALA A 140 6.65 -3.25 -9.03
N ALA A 141 7.80 -2.59 -8.98
CA ALA A 141 8.33 -1.83 -10.11
C ALA A 141 8.50 -2.74 -11.32
N GLY A 142 7.85 -2.37 -12.42
CA GLY A 142 7.83 -3.19 -13.63
C GLY A 142 6.72 -4.25 -13.69
N ALA A 143 5.94 -4.45 -12.62
CA ALA A 143 4.75 -5.28 -12.69
C ALA A 143 3.69 -4.62 -13.59
N ARG A 144 2.80 -5.43 -14.17
CA ARG A 144 1.74 -4.94 -15.06
C ARG A 144 0.79 -4.01 -14.33
N ASP A 145 0.32 -4.44 -13.15
CA ASP A 145 -0.61 -3.69 -12.33
C ASP A 145 -0.20 -3.77 -10.86
N VAL A 146 -0.56 -2.75 -10.09
CA VAL A 146 -0.56 -2.80 -8.63
C VAL A 146 -2.00 -2.59 -8.17
N ILE A 147 -2.50 -3.53 -7.41
CA ILE A 147 -3.91 -3.58 -6.98
C ILE A 147 -3.98 -3.42 -5.47
N PHE A 148 -4.87 -2.54 -5.04
CA PHE A 148 -5.27 -2.38 -3.65
C PHE A 148 -6.66 -2.97 -3.46
N ALA A 149 -6.77 -3.99 -2.62
CA ALA A 149 -8.02 -4.63 -2.29
C ALA A 149 -8.33 -4.41 -0.82
N TRP A 150 -9.47 -3.79 -0.54
CA TRP A 150 -9.89 -3.49 0.82
C TRP A 150 -11.40 -3.66 0.99
N GLY A 151 -11.84 -3.77 2.22
CA GLY A 151 -13.26 -3.96 2.54
C GLY A 151 -13.45 -4.36 3.99
N PHE A 152 -14.68 -4.55 4.33
CA PHE A 152 -15.14 -4.75 5.70
C PHE A 152 -14.95 -6.20 6.15
#